data_11f8c8c4f3b228f6df73771ab6619725
#
_entry.id   11f8c8c4f3b228f6df73771ab6619725
#
_cell.length_a   1.000
_cell.length_b   1.000
_cell.length_c   1.000
_cell.angle_alpha   90.00
_cell.angle_beta   90.00
_cell.angle_gamma   90.00
#
_symmetry.space_group_name_H-M   'P 1'
#
loop_
_entity.id
_entity.type
_entity.pdbx_description
1 polymer ?
#
loop_
_entity_poly.entity_id
_entity_poly.type
_entity_poly.pdbx_seq_one_letter_code
_entity_poly.pdbx_strand_id
1 'polypeptide(L)'
;MKASPRCIEKIKSYEAYREYAYPDPESDLARATPNLRKRWGFARAGLLMTTLTPEQQKLSGAPWTVGYGTTKGVTPESRMTEAEATARLVKEVADFERGVETACTVPPNQNEFDAMVSLAYNIGLGWLGPVKPKGAKDGFRQSSVLKAHNRGDKLAASRAFGLWNKSNGKVSAGLTRRRAGEGAWYLEPDNTVTKVSPVTQLLEVVDVPEEEKETLAMPQVVDAESKLTASPINKASVVAGGTAAVGAVAEMARTVADVKNSVSSLGDWLLPIALVAIVCLCGYIVYTRCKQRKEGWA
;
A
#
# COMPACT_ATOMS: atom_id res chain seq x y z
N MET A 1 -19.67 -10.38 0.98
CA MET A 1 -19.18 -9.00 1.29
C MET A 1 -18.83 -8.26 0.00
N LYS A 2 -18.64 -6.93 0.06
CA LYS A 2 -18.16 -6.11 -1.06
C LYS A 2 -16.88 -5.39 -0.66
N ALA A 3 -15.99 -5.21 -1.61
CA ALA A 3 -14.80 -4.37 -1.43
C ALA A 3 -15.23 -2.93 -1.16
N SER A 4 -14.62 -2.30 -0.16
CA SER A 4 -14.91 -0.91 0.18
C SER A 4 -14.41 0.04 -0.91
N PRO A 5 -14.91 1.29 -0.99
CA PRO A 5 -14.32 2.31 -1.85
C PRO A 5 -12.81 2.49 -1.60
N ARG A 6 -12.37 2.36 -0.34
CA ARG A 6 -10.95 2.39 0.03
C ARG A 6 -10.16 1.26 -0.64
N CYS A 7 -10.74 0.06 -0.76
CA CYS A 7 -10.11 -1.06 -1.45
C CYS A 7 -9.88 -0.75 -2.93
N ILE A 8 -10.90 -0.23 -3.61
CA ILE A 8 -10.81 0.15 -5.02
C ILE A 8 -9.71 1.20 -5.23
N GLU A 9 -9.70 2.28 -4.43
CA GLU A 9 -8.67 3.32 -4.51
C GLU A 9 -7.27 2.77 -4.20
N LYS A 10 -7.16 1.83 -3.26
CA LYS A 10 -5.89 1.18 -2.94
C LYS A 10 -5.38 0.33 -4.12
N ILE A 11 -6.24 -0.46 -4.75
CA ILE A 11 -5.89 -1.22 -5.96
C ILE A 11 -5.47 -0.27 -7.09
N LYS A 12 -6.24 0.80 -7.36
CA LYS A 12 -5.89 1.83 -8.34
C LYS A 12 -4.49 2.42 -8.11
N SER A 13 -4.13 2.67 -6.84
CA SER A 13 -2.82 3.21 -6.49
C SER A 13 -1.64 2.26 -6.78
N TYR A 14 -1.90 0.96 -6.83
CA TYR A 14 -0.90 -0.06 -7.18
C TYR A 14 -0.82 -0.34 -8.68
N GLU A 15 -1.95 -0.20 -9.38
CA GLU A 15 -2.10 -0.58 -10.80
C GLU A 15 -1.97 0.64 -11.69
N ALA A 16 -1.13 1.41 -11.81
CA ALA A 16 -0.96 2.64 -12.58
C ALA A 16 -1.90 2.77 -13.80
N TYR A 17 -2.79 3.75 -13.79
CA TYR A 17 -3.73 4.02 -14.88
C TYR A 17 -3.01 4.29 -16.22
N ARG A 18 -3.51 3.69 -17.30
CA ARG A 18 -3.08 3.91 -18.68
C ARG A 18 -4.29 4.17 -19.57
N GLU A 19 -4.36 5.36 -20.14
CA GLU A 19 -5.48 5.77 -21.01
C GLU A 19 -5.51 5.00 -22.33
N TYR A 20 -4.34 4.70 -22.88
CA TYR A 20 -4.20 3.99 -24.15
C TYR A 20 -3.64 2.59 -23.94
N ALA A 21 -3.95 1.71 -24.90
CA ALA A 21 -3.42 0.36 -24.88
C ALA A 21 -1.88 0.34 -24.96
N TYR A 22 -1.29 -0.59 -24.24
CA TYR A 22 0.13 -0.87 -24.27
C TYR A 22 0.38 -2.38 -24.37
N PRO A 23 1.49 -2.76 -25.03
CA PRO A 23 1.83 -4.17 -25.22
C PRO A 23 2.30 -4.79 -23.89
N ASP A 24 2.13 -6.10 -23.75
CA ASP A 24 2.73 -6.86 -22.65
C ASP A 24 4.25 -6.59 -22.62
N PRO A 25 4.83 -6.28 -21.44
CA PRO A 25 6.27 -6.02 -21.32
C PRO A 25 7.19 -7.16 -21.80
N GLU A 26 6.67 -8.39 -21.78
CA GLU A 26 7.38 -9.59 -22.25
C GLU A 26 7.09 -9.94 -23.72
N SER A 27 6.25 -9.16 -24.41
CA SER A 27 5.94 -9.36 -25.83
C SER A 27 7.15 -9.03 -26.72
N ASP A 28 7.18 -9.63 -27.91
CA ASP A 28 8.26 -9.38 -28.88
C ASP A 28 8.30 -7.90 -29.29
N LEU A 29 7.15 -7.25 -29.46
CA LEU A 29 7.06 -5.83 -29.77
C LEU A 29 7.68 -4.97 -28.65
N ALA A 30 7.32 -5.23 -27.40
CA ALA A 30 7.84 -4.46 -26.26
C ALA A 30 9.36 -4.62 -26.11
N ARG A 31 9.86 -5.82 -26.29
CA ARG A 31 11.31 -6.13 -26.25
C ARG A 31 12.09 -5.46 -27.38
N ALA A 32 11.50 -5.42 -28.59
CA ALA A 32 12.10 -4.76 -29.75
C ALA A 32 12.04 -3.23 -29.70
N THR A 33 11.22 -2.65 -28.81
CA THR A 33 10.97 -1.20 -28.72
C THR A 33 11.27 -0.62 -27.32
N PRO A 34 12.44 -0.84 -26.72
CA PRO A 34 12.73 -0.39 -25.36
C PRO A 34 12.69 1.12 -25.20
N ASN A 35 12.97 1.87 -26.26
CA ASN A 35 12.87 3.33 -26.34
C ASN A 35 11.43 3.86 -26.20
N LEU A 36 10.43 3.06 -26.54
CA LEU A 36 9.01 3.44 -26.43
C LEU A 36 8.39 3.02 -25.08
N ARG A 37 9.10 2.27 -24.23
CA ARG A 37 8.58 1.73 -22.97
C ARG A 37 7.88 2.77 -22.07
N LYS A 38 8.39 4.00 -22.05
CA LYS A 38 7.81 5.10 -21.26
C LYS A 38 6.63 5.81 -21.96
N ARG A 39 6.44 5.56 -23.25
CA ARG A 39 5.39 6.18 -24.07
C ARG A 39 4.17 5.27 -24.24
N TRP A 40 4.37 3.96 -24.21
CA TRP A 40 3.26 3.01 -24.23
C TRP A 40 2.25 3.28 -23.12
N GLY A 41 0.97 3.26 -23.44
CA GLY A 41 -0.13 3.55 -22.52
C GLY A 41 -0.43 5.03 -22.28
N PHE A 42 0.48 5.94 -22.65
CA PHE A 42 0.28 7.40 -22.59
C PHE A 42 0.02 8.05 -23.95
N ALA A 43 0.29 7.33 -25.02
CA ALA A 43 -0.01 7.75 -26.39
C ALA A 43 -0.68 6.59 -27.13
N ARG A 44 -1.48 6.94 -28.16
CA ARG A 44 -2.15 5.94 -29.01
C ARG A 44 -1.11 4.98 -29.60
N ALA A 45 -1.34 3.68 -29.44
CA ALA A 45 -0.42 2.67 -29.94
C ALA A 45 -0.20 2.79 -31.46
N GLY A 46 -1.26 3.01 -32.26
CA GLY A 46 -1.16 3.22 -33.69
C GLY A 46 -0.21 4.37 -34.06
N LEU A 47 -0.24 5.50 -33.30
CA LEU A 47 0.70 6.60 -33.54
C LEU A 47 2.15 6.19 -33.21
N LEU A 48 2.37 5.42 -32.16
CA LEU A 48 3.70 4.93 -31.82
C LEU A 48 4.20 3.91 -32.83
N MET A 49 3.32 3.07 -33.36
CA MET A 49 3.66 2.06 -34.37
C MET A 49 4.10 2.69 -35.70
N THR A 50 3.62 3.89 -36.07
CA THR A 50 4.13 4.59 -37.27
C THR A 50 5.58 5.00 -37.18
N THR A 51 6.16 5.04 -35.97
CA THR A 51 7.59 5.35 -35.74
C THR A 51 8.49 4.12 -35.78
N LEU A 52 7.92 2.94 -35.99
CA LEU A 52 8.64 1.65 -35.99
C LEU A 52 9.08 1.26 -37.40
N THR A 53 10.12 0.43 -37.49
CA THR A 53 10.50 -0.20 -38.75
C THR A 53 9.42 -1.18 -39.24
N PRO A 54 9.34 -1.50 -40.53
CA PRO A 54 8.38 -2.48 -41.07
C PRO A 54 8.48 -3.86 -40.39
N GLU A 55 9.67 -4.27 -39.96
CA GLU A 55 9.91 -5.52 -39.25
C GLU A 55 9.35 -5.46 -37.83
N GLN A 56 9.54 -4.36 -37.12
CA GLN A 56 9.00 -4.15 -35.77
C GLN A 56 7.48 -4.09 -35.77
N GLN A 57 6.86 -3.48 -36.80
CA GLN A 57 5.40 -3.41 -36.95
C GLN A 57 4.72 -4.79 -37.08
N LYS A 58 5.44 -5.80 -37.51
CA LYS A 58 4.94 -7.18 -37.64
C LYS A 58 4.98 -7.95 -36.32
N LEU A 59 5.67 -7.44 -35.30
CA LEU A 59 5.82 -8.11 -34.01
C LEU A 59 4.54 -8.05 -33.18
N SER A 60 4.23 -9.12 -32.46
CA SER A 60 3.08 -9.16 -31.58
C SER A 60 3.34 -8.37 -30.29
N GLY A 61 2.40 -7.49 -29.94
CA GLY A 61 2.33 -6.83 -28.64
C GLY A 61 1.38 -7.53 -27.64
N ALA A 62 0.72 -8.59 -28.07
CA ALA A 62 -0.30 -9.26 -27.26
C ALA A 62 0.31 -9.99 -26.03
N PRO A 63 -0.45 -10.06 -24.92
CA PRO A 63 -1.75 -9.43 -24.71
C PRO A 63 -1.65 -7.91 -24.54
N TRP A 64 -2.56 -7.15 -25.15
CA TRP A 64 -2.64 -5.71 -24.94
C TRP A 64 -3.36 -5.38 -23.64
N THR A 65 -2.95 -4.32 -22.98
CA THR A 65 -3.47 -3.90 -21.67
C THR A 65 -3.89 -2.43 -21.72
N VAL A 66 -4.98 -2.07 -21.04
CA VAL A 66 -5.48 -0.68 -20.94
C VAL A 66 -6.09 -0.43 -19.56
N GLY A 67 -6.25 0.81 -19.15
CA GLY A 67 -6.86 1.18 -17.87
C GLY A 67 -5.99 0.78 -16.67
N TYR A 68 -6.56 0.05 -15.73
CA TYR A 68 -5.91 -0.49 -14.53
C TYR A 68 -5.53 -1.98 -14.69
N GLY A 69 -5.02 -2.36 -15.86
CA GLY A 69 -4.57 -3.73 -16.09
C GLY A 69 -5.56 -4.62 -16.85
N THR A 70 -6.63 -4.05 -17.43
CA THR A 70 -7.58 -4.80 -18.25
C THR A 70 -6.91 -5.31 -19.51
N THR A 71 -7.04 -6.62 -19.79
CA THR A 71 -6.48 -7.28 -20.99
C THR A 71 -7.56 -7.88 -21.89
N LYS A 72 -8.72 -8.24 -21.32
CA LYS A 72 -9.79 -8.94 -22.06
C LYS A 72 -10.46 -8.02 -23.07
N GLY A 73 -10.36 -8.39 -24.36
CA GLY A 73 -10.96 -7.64 -25.46
C GLY A 73 -10.22 -6.35 -25.84
N VAL A 74 -8.96 -6.20 -25.38
CA VAL A 74 -8.13 -5.03 -25.68
C VAL A 74 -7.37 -5.23 -26.97
N THR A 75 -7.43 -4.21 -27.83
CA THR A 75 -6.66 -4.10 -29.08
C THR A 75 -5.68 -2.93 -29.01
N PRO A 76 -4.74 -2.80 -29.93
CA PRO A 76 -3.81 -1.64 -29.97
C PRO A 76 -4.52 -0.29 -30.00
N GLU A 77 -5.72 -0.21 -30.59
CA GLU A 77 -6.52 1.01 -30.74
C GLU A 77 -7.35 1.33 -29.49
N SER A 78 -7.41 0.42 -28.53
CA SER A 78 -8.21 0.59 -27.32
C SER A 78 -7.78 1.82 -26.53
N ARG A 79 -8.80 2.58 -26.13
CA ARG A 79 -8.68 3.71 -25.21
C ARG A 79 -9.73 3.59 -24.14
N MET A 80 -9.39 4.00 -22.92
CA MET A 80 -10.31 3.95 -21.79
C MET A 80 -10.08 5.19 -20.92
N THR A 81 -11.13 5.96 -20.67
CA THR A 81 -11.07 7.06 -19.68
C THR A 81 -10.89 6.50 -18.28
N GLU A 82 -10.45 7.33 -17.34
CA GLU A 82 -10.27 6.87 -15.96
C GLU A 82 -11.59 6.41 -15.32
N ALA A 83 -12.70 7.06 -15.64
CA ALA A 83 -14.04 6.67 -15.18
C ALA A 83 -14.44 5.28 -15.69
N GLU A 84 -14.24 5.02 -16.99
CA GLU A 84 -14.48 3.71 -17.59
C GLU A 84 -13.56 2.64 -17.02
N ALA A 85 -12.28 2.96 -16.83
CA ALA A 85 -11.30 2.07 -16.22
C ALA A 85 -11.69 1.72 -14.77
N THR A 86 -12.15 2.70 -13.99
CA THR A 86 -12.64 2.47 -12.63
C THR A 86 -13.89 1.60 -12.61
N ALA A 87 -14.87 1.87 -13.49
CA ALA A 87 -16.07 1.06 -13.61
C ALA A 87 -15.75 -0.40 -14.02
N ARG A 88 -14.75 -0.57 -14.89
CA ARG A 88 -14.26 -1.88 -15.32
C ARG A 88 -13.56 -2.61 -14.18
N LEU A 89 -12.66 -1.92 -13.46
CA LEU A 89 -11.98 -2.46 -12.29
C LEU A 89 -12.97 -2.98 -11.24
N VAL A 90 -14.01 -2.21 -10.90
CA VAL A 90 -15.05 -2.62 -9.95
C VAL A 90 -15.73 -3.93 -10.39
N LYS A 91 -16.02 -4.06 -11.69
CA LYS A 91 -16.60 -5.32 -12.23
C LYS A 91 -15.63 -6.50 -12.12
N GLU A 92 -14.35 -6.27 -12.40
CA GLU A 92 -13.32 -7.31 -12.31
C GLU A 92 -13.06 -7.72 -10.86
N VAL A 93 -13.03 -6.77 -9.92
CA VAL A 93 -12.85 -7.02 -8.48
C VAL A 93 -14.00 -7.88 -7.92
N ALA A 94 -15.22 -7.79 -8.46
CA ALA A 94 -16.34 -8.59 -8.01
C ALA A 94 -16.12 -10.12 -8.12
N ASP A 95 -15.29 -10.58 -9.04
CA ASP A 95 -14.92 -12.00 -9.14
C ASP A 95 -14.00 -12.41 -7.99
N PHE A 96 -13.08 -11.51 -7.61
CA PHE A 96 -12.17 -11.72 -6.48
C PHE A 96 -12.90 -11.63 -5.15
N GLU A 97 -13.87 -10.72 -5.00
CA GLU A 97 -14.76 -10.65 -3.82
C GLU A 97 -15.42 -12.00 -3.56
N ARG A 98 -16.07 -12.58 -4.58
CA ARG A 98 -16.71 -13.89 -4.46
C ARG A 98 -15.70 -14.99 -4.15
N GLY A 99 -14.53 -14.94 -4.79
CA GLY A 99 -13.46 -15.91 -4.57
C GLY A 99 -12.87 -15.87 -3.16
N VAL A 100 -12.72 -14.68 -2.58
CA VAL A 100 -12.25 -14.49 -1.20
C VAL A 100 -13.33 -14.92 -0.21
N GLU A 101 -14.58 -14.45 -0.39
CA GLU A 101 -15.71 -14.78 0.48
C GLU A 101 -15.93 -16.29 0.58
N THR A 102 -15.91 -17.01 -0.55
CA THR A 102 -16.09 -18.48 -0.55
C THR A 102 -14.90 -19.25 0.01
N ALA A 103 -13.70 -18.67 0.02
CA ALA A 103 -12.51 -19.33 0.55
C ALA A 103 -12.33 -19.14 2.06
N CYS A 104 -12.91 -18.09 2.64
CA CYS A 104 -12.85 -17.82 4.07
C CYS A 104 -13.84 -18.72 4.84
N THR A 105 -13.32 -19.51 5.77
CA THR A 105 -14.14 -20.31 6.72
C THR A 105 -14.40 -19.54 8.01
N VAL A 106 -13.56 -18.56 8.34
CA VAL A 106 -13.76 -17.59 9.40
C VAL A 106 -14.25 -16.30 8.76
N PRO A 107 -15.37 -15.70 9.22
CA PRO A 107 -15.86 -14.44 8.65
C PRO A 107 -14.83 -13.31 8.84
N PRO A 108 -14.38 -12.65 7.77
CA PRO A 108 -13.49 -11.51 7.89
C PRO A 108 -14.26 -10.23 8.27
N ASN A 109 -13.62 -9.30 8.96
CA ASN A 109 -14.10 -7.92 9.01
C ASN A 109 -13.79 -7.19 7.68
N GLN A 110 -14.26 -5.93 7.53
CA GLN A 110 -14.11 -5.19 6.27
C GLN A 110 -12.64 -4.96 5.89
N ASN A 111 -11.78 -4.62 6.84
CA ASN A 111 -10.35 -4.39 6.56
C ASN A 111 -9.61 -5.69 6.20
N GLU A 112 -9.92 -6.77 6.88
CA GLU A 112 -9.41 -8.11 6.57
C GLU A 112 -9.83 -8.54 5.16
N PHE A 113 -11.13 -8.35 4.85
CA PHE A 113 -11.69 -8.69 3.54
C PHE A 113 -11.03 -7.89 2.42
N ASP A 114 -10.95 -6.58 2.56
CA ASP A 114 -10.37 -5.66 1.59
C ASP A 114 -8.89 -5.97 1.32
N ALA A 115 -8.11 -6.21 2.37
CA ALA A 115 -6.70 -6.59 2.23
C ALA A 115 -6.53 -7.91 1.47
N MET A 116 -7.39 -8.91 1.77
CA MET A 116 -7.37 -10.19 1.07
C MET A 116 -7.85 -10.08 -0.38
N VAL A 117 -8.83 -9.22 -0.67
CA VAL A 117 -9.27 -8.92 -2.06
C VAL A 117 -8.14 -8.25 -2.84
N SER A 118 -7.43 -7.28 -2.25
CA SER A 118 -6.27 -6.64 -2.88
C SER A 118 -5.16 -7.63 -3.20
N LEU A 119 -4.86 -8.56 -2.28
CA LEU A 119 -3.92 -9.64 -2.51
C LEU A 119 -4.39 -10.53 -3.65
N ALA A 120 -5.63 -11.03 -3.59
CA ALA A 120 -6.21 -11.93 -4.58
C ALA A 120 -6.23 -11.30 -5.98
N TYR A 121 -6.56 -10.02 -6.09
CA TYR A 121 -6.50 -9.28 -7.35
C TYR A 121 -5.09 -9.32 -7.97
N ASN A 122 -4.06 -9.18 -7.16
CA ASN A 122 -2.67 -9.15 -7.64
C ASN A 122 -2.09 -10.54 -7.98
N ILE A 123 -2.36 -11.56 -7.16
CA ILE A 123 -1.76 -12.89 -7.34
C ILE A 123 -2.68 -13.91 -8.02
N GLY A 124 -3.95 -13.52 -8.28
CA GLY A 124 -4.99 -14.42 -8.74
C GLY A 124 -5.62 -15.26 -7.63
N LEU A 125 -6.79 -15.83 -7.91
CA LEU A 125 -7.49 -16.71 -6.96
C LEU A 125 -6.82 -18.09 -6.81
N GLY A 126 -6.02 -18.49 -7.78
CA GLY A 126 -5.46 -19.83 -7.82
C GLY A 126 -6.47 -20.88 -8.30
N TRP A 127 -6.18 -22.14 -8.05
CA TRP A 127 -6.98 -23.28 -8.49
C TRP A 127 -7.96 -23.78 -7.41
N LEU A 128 -8.96 -24.52 -7.84
CA LEU A 128 -9.97 -25.16 -6.98
C LEU A 128 -9.72 -26.68 -6.91
N GLY A 129 -10.13 -27.26 -5.78
CA GLY A 129 -10.07 -28.72 -5.56
C GLY A 129 -8.77 -29.19 -4.90
N PRO A 130 -8.70 -30.49 -4.55
CA PRO A 130 -7.61 -31.05 -3.77
C PRO A 130 -6.33 -31.30 -4.60
N VAL A 131 -6.47 -31.42 -5.92
CA VAL A 131 -5.36 -31.77 -6.83
C VAL A 131 -5.03 -30.55 -7.70
N LYS A 132 -3.75 -30.17 -7.72
CA LYS A 132 -3.26 -29.08 -8.57
C LYS A 132 -3.31 -29.46 -10.05
N PRO A 133 -4.06 -28.72 -10.88
CA PRO A 133 -4.05 -28.95 -12.32
C PRO A 133 -2.66 -28.67 -12.91
N LYS A 134 -2.29 -29.43 -13.96
CA LYS A 134 -1.02 -29.20 -14.66
C LYS A 134 -0.93 -27.78 -15.18
N GLY A 135 0.16 -27.10 -14.85
CA GLY A 135 0.39 -25.71 -15.24
C GLY A 135 -0.34 -24.64 -14.40
N ALA A 136 -1.21 -25.04 -13.45
CA ALA A 136 -1.88 -24.08 -12.57
C ALA A 136 -0.86 -23.37 -11.66
N LYS A 137 -1.06 -22.06 -11.49
CA LYS A 137 -0.27 -21.25 -10.54
C LYS A 137 -1.00 -21.20 -9.19
N ASP A 138 -0.24 -21.22 -8.12
CA ASP A 138 -0.77 -20.96 -6.79
C ASP A 138 -1.25 -19.50 -6.72
N GLY A 139 -2.33 -19.27 -5.99
CA GLY A 139 -2.92 -17.96 -5.78
C GLY A 139 -3.49 -17.84 -4.37
N PHE A 140 -4.49 -16.99 -4.20
CA PHE A 140 -5.07 -16.69 -2.91
C PHE A 140 -5.54 -17.93 -2.14
N ARG A 141 -6.21 -18.87 -2.82
CA ARG A 141 -6.72 -20.11 -2.19
C ARG A 141 -5.63 -21.00 -1.62
N GLN A 142 -4.44 -20.96 -2.17
CA GLN A 142 -3.27 -21.72 -1.70
C GLN A 142 -2.41 -20.91 -0.74
N SER A 143 -2.74 -19.63 -0.52
CA SER A 143 -1.88 -18.72 0.22
C SER A 143 -1.77 -19.07 1.70
N SER A 144 -0.61 -18.76 2.26
CA SER A 144 -0.39 -18.78 3.71
C SER A 144 -1.25 -17.75 4.45
N VAL A 145 -1.65 -16.66 3.77
CA VAL A 145 -2.56 -15.64 4.32
C VAL A 145 -3.92 -16.26 4.61
N LEU A 146 -4.56 -16.90 3.61
CA LEU A 146 -5.85 -17.55 3.79
C LEU A 146 -5.79 -18.67 4.83
N LYS A 147 -4.73 -19.49 4.80
CA LYS A 147 -4.55 -20.58 5.77
C LYS A 147 -4.47 -20.07 7.21
N ALA A 148 -3.77 -18.96 7.45
CA ALA A 148 -3.67 -18.36 8.77
C ALA A 148 -4.99 -17.68 9.18
N HIS A 149 -5.65 -16.97 8.26
CA HIS A 149 -6.97 -16.37 8.49
C HIS A 149 -8.00 -17.42 8.92
N ASN A 150 -8.10 -18.53 8.19
CA ASN A 150 -9.03 -19.61 8.48
C ASN A 150 -8.74 -20.38 9.79
N ARG A 151 -7.55 -20.20 10.39
CA ARG A 151 -7.24 -20.66 11.75
C ARG A 151 -7.54 -19.61 12.85
N GLY A 152 -8.01 -18.43 12.45
CA GLY A 152 -8.21 -17.32 13.39
C GLY A 152 -6.91 -16.60 13.81
N ASP A 153 -5.76 -16.96 13.23
CA ASP A 153 -4.45 -16.36 13.58
C ASP A 153 -4.21 -15.10 12.75
N LYS A 154 -4.74 -13.98 13.22
CA LYS A 154 -4.67 -12.69 12.53
C LYS A 154 -3.23 -12.17 12.38
N LEU A 155 -2.38 -12.38 13.38
CA LEU A 155 -0.99 -11.93 13.31
C LEU A 155 -0.18 -12.76 12.31
N ALA A 156 -0.37 -14.09 12.28
CA ALA A 156 0.25 -14.93 11.27
C ALA A 156 -0.27 -14.60 9.87
N ALA A 157 -1.58 -14.32 9.71
CA ALA A 157 -2.16 -13.91 8.43
C ALA A 157 -1.52 -12.62 7.92
N SER A 158 -1.41 -11.59 8.75
CA SER A 158 -0.76 -10.32 8.39
C SER A 158 0.70 -10.52 7.96
N ARG A 159 1.48 -11.27 8.72
CA ARG A 159 2.89 -11.56 8.37
C ARG A 159 3.01 -12.35 7.07
N ALA A 160 2.06 -13.22 6.79
CA ALA A 160 2.06 -14.09 5.61
C ALA A 160 1.90 -13.31 4.29
N PHE A 161 1.35 -12.09 4.29
CA PHE A 161 1.34 -11.24 3.10
C PHE A 161 2.77 -11.07 2.55
N GLY A 162 3.76 -10.82 3.42
CA GLY A 162 5.16 -10.60 3.04
C GLY A 162 5.78 -11.74 2.24
N LEU A 163 5.25 -12.95 2.29
CA LEU A 163 5.74 -14.11 1.53
C LEU A 163 5.41 -14.02 0.03
N TRP A 164 4.45 -13.16 -0.37
CA TRP A 164 3.96 -13.00 -1.75
C TRP A 164 4.59 -11.78 -2.45
N ASN A 165 5.89 -11.57 -2.28
CA ASN A 165 6.64 -10.43 -2.77
C ASN A 165 7.58 -10.73 -3.95
N LYS A 166 7.46 -11.92 -4.59
CA LYS A 166 8.32 -12.34 -5.69
C LYS A 166 7.64 -12.15 -7.05
N SER A 167 8.43 -11.73 -8.04
CA SER A 167 8.07 -11.73 -9.47
C SER A 167 9.18 -12.48 -10.22
N ASN A 168 8.82 -13.45 -11.05
CA ASN A 168 9.77 -14.32 -11.75
C ASN A 168 10.85 -14.92 -10.84
N GLY A 169 10.43 -15.36 -9.62
CA GLY A 169 11.31 -15.95 -8.61
C GLY A 169 12.19 -14.98 -7.83
N LYS A 170 12.25 -13.70 -8.21
CA LYS A 170 13.06 -12.67 -7.55
C LYS A 170 12.19 -11.77 -6.68
N VAL A 171 12.73 -11.34 -5.53
CA VAL A 171 12.06 -10.39 -4.64
C VAL A 171 11.93 -9.03 -5.36
N SER A 172 10.72 -8.48 -5.36
CA SER A 172 10.40 -7.16 -5.91
C SER A 172 10.19 -6.15 -4.78
N ALA A 173 10.93 -5.05 -4.80
CA ALA A 173 10.77 -3.98 -3.83
C ALA A 173 9.36 -3.34 -3.86
N GLY A 174 8.74 -3.26 -5.06
CA GLY A 174 7.35 -2.81 -5.22
C GLY A 174 6.35 -3.74 -4.54
N LEU A 175 6.48 -5.06 -4.80
CA LEU A 175 5.62 -6.05 -4.16
C LEU A 175 5.87 -6.12 -2.65
N THR A 176 7.10 -5.95 -2.17
CA THR A 176 7.40 -5.91 -0.73
C THR A 176 6.66 -4.76 -0.05
N ARG A 177 6.68 -3.54 -0.63
CA ARG A 177 5.92 -2.40 -0.11
C ARG A 177 4.41 -2.64 -0.15
N ARG A 178 3.88 -3.20 -1.26
CA ARG A 178 2.46 -3.55 -1.40
C ARG A 178 2.03 -4.53 -0.30
N ARG A 179 2.76 -5.62 -0.11
CA ARG A 179 2.48 -6.64 0.91
C ARG A 179 2.54 -6.10 2.33
N ALA A 180 3.52 -5.24 2.63
CA ALA A 180 3.60 -4.58 3.94
C ALA A 180 2.37 -3.70 4.21
N GLY A 181 1.93 -2.92 3.21
CA GLY A 181 0.71 -2.11 3.32
C GLY A 181 -0.57 -2.94 3.48
N GLU A 182 -0.70 -4.04 2.72
CA GLU A 182 -1.86 -4.94 2.83
C GLU A 182 -1.88 -5.69 4.17
N GLY A 183 -0.73 -6.17 4.67
CA GLY A 183 -0.62 -6.82 5.97
C GLY A 183 -0.92 -5.88 7.15
N ALA A 184 -0.49 -4.62 7.07
CA ALA A 184 -0.84 -3.61 8.07
C ALA A 184 -2.34 -3.31 8.05
N TRP A 185 -2.91 -3.12 6.85
CA TRP A 185 -4.34 -2.87 6.68
C TRP A 185 -5.21 -4.02 7.22
N TYR A 186 -4.79 -5.27 7.00
CA TYR A 186 -5.46 -6.46 7.52
C TYR A 186 -5.64 -6.43 9.06
N LEU A 187 -4.72 -5.80 9.79
CA LEU A 187 -4.78 -5.69 11.26
C LEU A 187 -5.49 -4.41 11.74
N GLU A 188 -5.87 -3.49 10.85
CA GLU A 188 -6.57 -2.28 11.29
C GLU A 188 -7.91 -2.65 11.94
N PRO A 189 -8.26 -2.03 13.08
CA PRO A 189 -9.56 -2.23 13.69
C PRO A 189 -10.69 -1.86 12.73
N ASP A 190 -11.76 -2.66 12.74
CA ASP A 190 -12.96 -2.34 11.97
C ASP A 190 -13.76 -1.24 12.70
N ASN A 191 -13.57 0.01 12.28
CA ASN A 191 -14.29 1.15 12.84
C ASN A 191 -15.79 1.19 12.47
N THR A 192 -16.28 0.23 11.67
CA THR A 192 -17.71 0.16 11.32
C THR A 192 -18.56 -0.39 12.46
N VAL A 193 -17.96 -1.07 13.43
CA VAL A 193 -18.63 -1.66 14.60
C VAL A 193 -18.85 -0.65 15.74
N THR A 194 -18.26 0.56 15.67
CA THR A 194 -18.28 1.53 16.78
C THR A 194 -19.51 2.42 16.82
N LYS A 195 -20.65 2.05 16.21
CA LYS A 195 -21.91 2.79 16.34
C LYS A 195 -23.00 2.11 17.19
N VAL A 196 -22.68 0.98 17.82
CA VAL A 196 -23.57 0.43 18.85
C VAL A 196 -22.70 -0.01 20.00
N SER A 197 -22.45 0.89 20.92
CA SER A 197 -21.85 0.54 22.21
C SER A 197 -22.90 -0.22 23.02
N PRO A 198 -22.68 -1.49 23.39
CA PRO A 198 -23.61 -2.20 24.28
C PRO A 198 -23.73 -1.51 25.65
N VAL A 199 -22.77 -0.62 25.97
CA VAL A 199 -22.76 0.14 27.22
C VAL A 199 -23.89 1.19 27.28
N THR A 200 -24.29 1.77 26.13
CA THR A 200 -25.38 2.76 26.12
C THR A 200 -26.76 2.11 26.36
N GLN A 201 -26.92 0.86 25.93
CA GLN A 201 -28.18 0.13 26.20
C GLN A 201 -28.27 -0.38 27.64
N LEU A 202 -27.15 -0.63 28.32
CA LEU A 202 -27.15 -1.02 29.74
C LEU A 202 -27.35 0.16 30.69
N LEU A 203 -27.05 1.39 30.25
CA LEU A 203 -27.27 2.60 31.04
C LEU A 203 -28.73 3.12 30.99
N GLU A 204 -29.51 2.71 29.98
CA GLU A 204 -30.96 3.06 29.92
C GLU A 204 -31.87 2.20 30.81
N VAL A 205 -31.35 1.12 31.40
CA VAL A 205 -32.15 0.18 32.21
C VAL A 205 -31.85 0.30 33.72
N VAL A 206 -30.88 1.09 34.11
CA VAL A 206 -30.56 1.34 35.52
C VAL A 206 -31.15 2.71 35.91
N ASP A 207 -32.33 2.68 36.55
CA ASP A 207 -32.92 3.84 37.19
C ASP A 207 -32.04 4.23 38.41
N VAL A 208 -31.12 5.19 38.22
CA VAL A 208 -30.27 5.70 39.31
C VAL A 208 -31.07 6.76 40.04
N PRO A 209 -31.28 6.63 41.37
CA PRO A 209 -31.95 7.62 42.18
C PRO A 209 -31.36 9.02 42.02
N GLU A 210 -32.22 10.03 41.99
CA GLU A 210 -31.84 11.42 41.68
C GLU A 210 -30.79 12.02 42.63
N GLU A 211 -30.67 11.49 43.84
CA GLU A 211 -29.75 11.96 44.86
C GLU A 211 -28.23 11.63 44.60
N GLU A 212 -27.91 10.67 43.69
CA GLU A 212 -26.52 10.38 43.34
C GLU A 212 -25.99 11.18 42.14
N LYS A 213 -26.87 11.98 41.48
CA LYS A 213 -26.42 12.77 40.31
C LYS A 213 -25.63 14.03 40.65
N GLU A 214 -25.65 14.48 41.91
CA GLU A 214 -24.97 15.73 42.33
C GLU A 214 -23.45 15.56 42.63
N THR A 215 -22.95 14.34 42.73
CA THR A 215 -21.54 14.11 43.12
C THR A 215 -20.58 13.74 41.98
N LEU A 216 -21.08 13.55 40.75
CA LEU A 216 -20.23 13.36 39.58
C LEU A 216 -19.86 14.71 38.98
N ALA A 217 -18.81 15.34 39.55
CA ALA A 217 -18.19 16.51 38.94
C ALA A 217 -17.73 16.17 37.53
N MET A 218 -18.34 16.82 36.53
CA MET A 218 -17.85 16.74 35.15
C MET A 218 -16.37 17.12 35.10
N PRO A 219 -15.51 16.38 34.37
CA PRO A 219 -14.14 16.81 34.16
C PRO A 219 -14.20 18.21 33.54
N GLN A 220 -13.53 19.16 34.15
CA GLN A 220 -13.40 20.52 33.60
C GLN A 220 -12.83 20.39 32.19
N VAL A 221 -13.49 21.06 31.25
CA VAL A 221 -12.98 21.25 29.88
C VAL A 221 -11.59 21.83 30.00
N VAL A 222 -10.57 21.08 29.61
CA VAL A 222 -9.20 21.54 29.60
C VAL A 222 -9.12 22.58 28.49
N ASP A 223 -8.89 23.83 28.86
CA ASP A 223 -8.71 24.93 27.92
C ASP A 223 -7.69 24.59 26.84
N ALA A 224 -8.05 24.84 25.59
CA ALA A 224 -7.25 24.53 24.40
C ALA A 224 -5.91 25.32 24.29
N GLU A 225 -5.51 26.04 25.34
CA GLU A 225 -4.28 26.89 25.38
C GLU A 225 -3.12 26.32 26.19
N SER A 226 -3.09 25.06 26.57
CA SER A 226 -1.87 24.50 27.16
C SER A 226 -0.82 24.35 26.05
N LYS A 227 0.18 25.22 26.06
CA LYS A 227 1.35 25.17 25.15
C LYS A 227 1.92 23.76 25.19
N LEU A 228 2.07 23.13 24.02
CA LEU A 228 2.60 21.78 23.80
C LEU A 228 3.89 21.48 24.57
N THR A 229 4.61 22.49 25.03
CA THR A 229 5.84 22.42 25.82
C THR A 229 5.62 22.13 27.32
N ALA A 230 4.40 22.19 27.83
CA ALA A 230 4.11 22.02 29.28
C ALA A 230 3.75 20.60 29.69
N SER A 231 3.43 19.72 28.74
CA SER A 231 3.06 18.33 29.04
C SER A 231 4.29 17.49 29.47
N PRO A 232 4.21 16.74 30.60
CA PRO A 232 5.29 15.83 31.03
C PRO A 232 5.65 14.79 29.99
N ILE A 233 4.67 14.31 29.20
CA ILE A 233 4.86 13.33 28.12
C ILE A 233 5.65 13.94 26.95
N ASN A 234 5.37 15.19 26.59
CA ASN A 234 6.12 15.89 25.55
C ASN A 234 7.55 16.22 25.98
N LYS A 235 7.77 16.56 27.26
CA LYS A 235 9.13 16.75 27.79
C LYS A 235 9.94 15.45 27.75
N ALA A 236 9.35 14.32 28.12
CA ALA A 236 9.99 13.01 28.02
C ALA A 236 10.31 12.62 26.57
N SER A 237 9.39 12.90 25.64
CA SER A 237 9.57 12.62 24.20
C SER A 237 10.67 13.48 23.57
N VAL A 238 10.79 14.75 23.97
CA VAL A 238 11.84 15.65 23.48
C VAL A 238 13.22 15.22 24.01
N VAL A 239 13.32 14.82 25.28
CA VAL A 239 14.55 14.31 25.86
C VAL A 239 14.95 12.96 25.24
N ALA A 240 14.01 12.01 25.07
CA ALA A 240 14.26 10.72 24.44
C ALA A 240 14.61 10.88 22.94
N GLY A 241 13.94 11.78 22.23
CA GLY A 241 14.25 12.10 20.83
C GLY A 241 15.60 12.79 20.66
N GLY A 242 15.98 13.67 21.60
CA GLY A 242 17.28 14.34 21.60
C GLY A 242 18.45 13.39 21.81
N THR A 243 18.34 12.45 22.76
CA THR A 243 19.39 11.46 23.03
C THR A 243 19.54 10.44 21.90
N ALA A 244 18.44 10.03 21.26
CA ALA A 244 18.48 9.14 20.10
C ALA A 244 19.12 9.83 18.87
N ALA A 245 18.84 11.11 18.66
CA ALA A 245 19.46 11.89 17.57
C ALA A 245 20.96 12.09 17.79
N VAL A 246 21.40 12.35 19.01
CA VAL A 246 22.83 12.47 19.35
C VAL A 246 23.54 11.14 19.20
N GLY A 247 22.93 10.02 19.59
CA GLY A 247 23.46 8.68 19.38
C GLY A 247 23.60 8.32 17.90
N ALA A 248 22.60 8.61 17.10
CA ALA A 248 22.62 8.38 15.65
C ALA A 248 23.65 9.23 14.92
N VAL A 249 23.86 10.48 15.33
CA VAL A 249 24.91 11.36 14.77
C VAL A 249 26.31 10.86 15.17
N ALA A 250 26.50 10.39 16.40
CA ALA A 250 27.77 9.83 16.84
C ALA A 250 28.12 8.51 16.11
N GLU A 251 27.13 7.67 15.81
CA GLU A 251 27.31 6.42 15.08
C GLU A 251 27.58 6.67 13.59
N MET A 252 26.88 7.64 12.98
CA MET A 252 27.18 8.13 11.63
C MET A 252 28.59 8.73 11.52
N ALA A 253 29.02 9.50 12.54
CA ALA A 253 30.37 10.06 12.55
C ALA A 253 31.46 8.96 12.59
N ARG A 254 31.23 7.86 13.31
CA ARG A 254 32.14 6.69 13.31
C ARG A 254 32.15 5.98 11.96
N THR A 255 30.98 5.71 11.38
CA THR A 255 30.88 5.07 10.06
C THR A 255 31.54 5.90 8.97
N VAL A 256 31.41 7.23 9.04
CA VAL A 256 32.07 8.16 8.10
C VAL A 256 33.58 8.19 8.30
N ALA A 257 34.07 8.09 9.53
CA ALA A 257 35.53 7.98 9.82
C ALA A 257 36.09 6.68 9.28
N ASP A 258 35.36 5.56 9.39
CA ASP A 258 35.79 4.26 8.84
C ASP A 258 35.81 4.25 7.31
N VAL A 259 34.81 4.91 6.66
CA VAL A 259 34.78 5.09 5.21
C VAL A 259 35.95 6.01 4.74
N LYS A 260 36.26 7.07 5.48
CA LYS A 260 37.41 7.95 5.17
C LYS A 260 38.72 7.19 5.19
N ASN A 261 38.93 6.28 6.14
CA ASN A 261 40.13 5.46 6.25
C ASN A 261 40.20 4.40 5.14
N SER A 262 39.08 4.01 4.57
CA SER A 262 38.99 3.02 3.48
C SER A 262 39.17 3.62 2.08
N VAL A 263 38.94 4.95 1.93
CA VAL A 263 38.96 5.65 0.63
C VAL A 263 39.90 6.86 0.72
N SER A 264 41.20 6.61 0.74
CA SER A 264 42.26 7.61 0.91
C SER A 264 42.45 8.60 -0.27
N SER A 265 41.58 8.59 -1.29
CA SER A 265 41.65 9.44 -2.48
C SER A 265 40.53 10.46 -2.67
N LEU A 266 39.55 10.51 -1.79
CA LEU A 266 38.46 11.50 -1.87
C LEU A 266 38.81 12.73 -1.00
N GLY A 267 38.98 13.86 -1.67
CA GLY A 267 39.43 15.11 -1.04
C GLY A 267 38.62 15.55 0.15
N ASP A 268 39.23 16.29 1.06
CA ASP A 268 38.67 16.75 2.37
C ASP A 268 37.35 17.53 2.32
N TRP A 269 36.90 17.87 1.12
CA TRP A 269 35.68 18.65 0.87
C TRP A 269 34.36 17.83 0.80
N LEU A 270 34.41 16.54 0.55
CA LEU A 270 33.21 15.72 0.41
C LEU A 270 32.49 15.50 1.74
N LEU A 271 33.22 15.44 2.82
CA LEU A 271 32.66 15.22 4.16
C LEU A 271 31.83 16.40 4.69
N PRO A 272 32.29 17.63 4.61
CA PRO A 272 31.49 18.81 4.95
C PRO A 272 30.25 18.98 4.07
N ILE A 273 30.36 18.71 2.77
CA ILE A 273 29.23 18.80 1.82
C ILE A 273 28.17 17.76 2.14
N ALA A 274 28.54 16.52 2.43
CA ALA A 274 27.60 15.46 2.81
C ALA A 274 26.88 15.79 4.14
N LEU A 275 27.58 16.33 5.13
CA LEU A 275 26.98 16.75 6.41
C LEU A 275 25.98 17.91 6.22
N VAL A 276 26.31 18.91 5.42
CA VAL A 276 25.39 20.01 5.10
C VAL A 276 24.16 19.49 4.37
N ALA A 277 24.32 18.58 3.40
CA ALA A 277 23.19 17.97 2.67
C ALA A 277 22.24 17.20 3.61
N ILE A 278 22.78 16.45 4.57
CA ILE A 278 21.97 15.70 5.56
C ILE A 278 21.22 16.67 6.48
N VAL A 279 21.86 17.73 6.97
CA VAL A 279 21.19 18.73 7.83
C VAL A 279 20.08 19.45 7.06
N CYS A 280 20.32 19.81 5.80
CA CYS A 280 19.30 20.43 4.95
C CYS A 280 18.13 19.48 4.69
N LEU A 281 18.38 18.20 4.44
CA LEU A 281 17.34 17.19 4.23
C LEU A 281 16.50 16.97 5.50
N CYS A 282 17.12 16.86 6.66
CA CYS A 282 16.43 16.77 7.94
C CYS A 282 15.58 18.01 8.22
N GLY A 283 16.12 19.20 7.97
CA GLY A 283 15.39 20.46 8.08
C GLY A 283 14.18 20.54 7.14
N TYR A 284 14.34 20.08 5.91
CA TYR A 284 13.25 20.00 4.93
C TYR A 284 12.15 19.01 5.35
N ILE A 285 12.52 17.85 5.90
CA ILE A 285 11.55 16.86 6.41
C ILE A 285 10.76 17.43 7.59
N VAL A 286 11.44 18.10 8.52
CA VAL A 286 10.76 18.76 9.67
C VAL A 286 9.85 19.88 9.18
N TYR A 287 10.32 20.72 8.26
CA TYR A 287 9.52 21.80 7.67
C TYR A 287 8.26 21.28 6.96
N THR A 288 8.40 20.23 6.12
CA THR A 288 7.26 19.65 5.41
C THR A 288 6.26 19.01 6.36
N ARG A 289 6.71 18.34 7.43
CA ARG A 289 5.84 17.82 8.49
C ARG A 289 5.12 18.90 9.26
N CYS A 290 5.82 19.99 9.60
CA CYS A 290 5.20 21.14 10.27
C CYS A 290 4.17 21.84 9.36
N LYS A 291 4.45 21.95 8.06
CA LYS A 291 3.52 22.50 7.07
C LYS A 291 2.28 21.63 6.93
N GLN A 292 2.43 20.32 6.78
CA GLN A 292 1.32 19.36 6.70
C GLN A 292 0.40 19.43 7.93
N ARG A 293 0.97 19.57 9.14
CA ARG A 293 0.17 19.78 10.37
C ARG A 293 -0.61 21.09 10.40
N LYS A 294 -0.04 22.18 9.86
CA LYS A 294 -0.75 23.47 9.76
C LYS A 294 -1.87 23.45 8.73
N GLU A 295 -1.75 22.62 7.70
CA GLU A 295 -2.73 22.44 6.62
C GLU A 295 -3.79 21.37 6.93
N GLY A 296 -3.80 20.80 8.13
CA GLY A 296 -4.82 19.84 8.58
C GLY A 296 -4.70 18.43 7.98
N TRP A 297 -3.51 18.04 7.52
CA TRP A 297 -3.21 16.73 6.91
C TRP A 297 -2.52 15.76 7.89
N ALA A 298 -2.79 15.85 9.17
CA ALA A 298 -2.28 14.92 10.19
C ALA A 298 -3.40 14.41 11.08
#